data_dce43bd20f53d58954489d9e15c0338e
#
_entry.id   dce43bd20f53d58954489d9e15c0338e
#
_cell.length_a   1.000
_cell.length_b   1.000
_cell.length_c   1.000
_cell.angle_alpha   90.00
_cell.angle_beta   90.00
_cell.angle_gamma   90.00
#
_symmetry.space_group_name_H-M   'P 1'
#
loop_
_entity.id
_entity.type
_entity.pdbx_description
1 polymer ?
#
loop_
_entity_poly.entity_id
_entity_poly.type
_entity_poly.pdbx_seq_one_letter_code
_entity_poly.pdbx_strand_id
1 'polypeptide(L)'
;MNRRRLGNSPLTVSDICMGTMTFGTQCDEKCAFEIMDRAYDAGIDFYDAAEMYPVPPSAELFGRTEEIVGRWLKTKPRESLIIATKITGPAHGWFVPPVRHGHSALDRVQIMRAVEDSLRRLQTDYIDLYQTHWPDHGARYEDVLEP
;
A
#
# COMPACT_ATOMS: atom_id res chain seq x y z
N MET A 1 5.88 -16.57 15.15
CA MET A 1 4.61 -16.04 14.60
C MET A 1 3.90 -17.17 13.85
N ASN A 2 2.59 -17.33 14.05
CA ASN A 2 1.81 -18.26 13.23
C ASN A 2 1.61 -17.66 11.84
N ARG A 3 1.31 -18.55 10.87
CA ARG A 3 1.04 -18.14 9.48
C ARG A 3 -0.30 -18.71 9.03
N ARG A 4 -0.97 -17.98 8.15
CA ARG A 4 -2.24 -18.39 7.56
C ARG A 4 -2.28 -18.10 6.07
N ARG A 5 -3.09 -18.85 5.38
CA ARG A 5 -3.42 -18.56 3.97
C ARG A 5 -4.33 -17.33 3.90
N LEU A 6 -4.04 -16.41 2.98
CA LEU A 6 -4.82 -15.21 2.75
C LEU A 6 -6.01 -15.56 1.81
N GLY A 7 -7.17 -15.80 2.42
CA GLY A 7 -8.37 -16.22 1.68
C GLY A 7 -8.13 -17.46 0.82
N ASN A 8 -8.57 -17.41 -0.43
CA ASN A 8 -8.37 -18.48 -1.42
C ASN A 8 -7.10 -18.31 -2.28
N SER A 9 -6.31 -17.26 -2.02
CA SER A 9 -5.06 -17.03 -2.75
C SER A 9 -3.97 -18.03 -2.32
N PRO A 10 -2.89 -18.23 -3.09
CA PRO A 10 -1.75 -19.03 -2.67
C PRO A 10 -0.88 -18.34 -1.62
N LEU A 11 -1.10 -17.05 -1.33
CA LEU A 11 -0.30 -16.29 -0.37
C LEU A 11 -0.47 -16.84 1.05
N THR A 12 0.64 -17.06 1.73
CA THR A 12 0.69 -17.40 3.15
C THR A 12 1.39 -16.27 3.89
N VAL A 13 0.70 -15.66 4.84
CA VAL A 13 1.14 -14.46 5.56
C VAL A 13 1.18 -14.71 7.07
N SER A 14 1.89 -13.86 7.82
CA SER A 14 1.80 -13.82 9.28
C SER A 14 0.37 -13.52 9.73
N ASP A 15 -0.05 -14.06 10.89
CA ASP A 15 -1.39 -13.80 11.44
C ASP A 15 -1.66 -12.32 11.74
N ILE A 16 -0.59 -11.54 11.90
CA ILE A 16 -0.63 -10.10 12.13
C ILE A 16 -0.10 -9.40 10.87
N CYS A 17 -0.82 -8.37 10.44
CA CYS A 17 -0.38 -7.44 9.40
C CYS A 17 0.08 -6.14 10.04
N MET A 18 1.23 -5.63 9.62
CA MET A 18 1.74 -4.32 10.05
C MET A 18 1.18 -3.21 9.17
N GLY A 19 0.24 -2.43 9.73
CA GLY A 19 -0.26 -1.21 9.07
C GLY A 19 0.73 -0.06 9.16
N THR A 20 0.85 0.75 8.11
CA THR A 20 1.86 1.81 7.99
C THR A 20 1.26 3.21 7.79
N MET A 21 -0.05 3.39 7.92
CA MET A 21 -0.76 4.61 7.48
C MET A 21 -0.37 5.91 8.20
N THR A 22 0.38 5.83 9.29
CA THR A 22 0.82 7.02 10.05
C THR A 22 2.31 7.36 9.83
N PHE A 23 3.02 6.56 9.04
CA PHE A 23 4.43 6.78 8.74
C PHE A 23 4.60 7.95 7.79
N GLY A 24 5.34 8.95 8.24
CA GLY A 24 5.54 10.21 7.53
C GLY A 24 4.73 11.39 8.08
N THR A 25 3.87 11.16 9.11
CA THR A 25 3.16 12.21 9.87
C THR A 25 3.38 12.03 11.36
N GLN A 26 2.64 11.14 12.03
CA GLN A 26 2.74 10.89 13.47
C GLN A 26 4.03 10.15 13.86
N CYS A 27 4.63 9.46 12.92
CA CYS A 27 5.86 8.70 13.07
C CYS A 27 6.81 9.08 11.93
N ASP A 28 7.95 9.64 12.25
CA ASP A 28 8.98 9.97 11.27
C ASP A 28 9.64 8.70 10.71
N GLU A 29 10.51 8.85 9.73
CA GLU A 29 11.15 7.73 9.05
C GLU A 29 11.99 6.86 10.00
N LYS A 30 12.70 7.48 10.95
CA LYS A 30 13.50 6.75 11.93
C LYS A 30 12.63 5.88 12.82
N CYS A 31 11.56 6.46 13.37
CA CYS A 31 10.58 5.74 14.17
C CYS A 31 9.90 4.63 13.36
N ALA A 32 9.54 4.89 12.09
CA ALA A 32 8.95 3.90 11.20
C ALA A 32 9.88 2.69 10.98
N PHE A 33 11.18 2.92 10.76
CA PHE A 33 12.17 1.86 10.61
C PHE A 33 12.29 1.03 11.89
N GLU A 34 12.38 1.66 13.06
CA GLU A 34 12.45 0.97 14.35
C GLU A 34 11.20 0.09 14.58
N ILE A 35 10.01 0.57 14.21
CA ILE A 35 8.76 -0.20 14.34
C ILE A 35 8.76 -1.39 13.36
N MET A 36 9.11 -1.16 12.09
CA MET A 36 9.14 -2.20 11.08
C MET A 36 10.20 -3.27 11.39
N ASP A 37 11.38 -2.87 11.87
CA ASP A 37 12.42 -3.81 12.29
C ASP A 37 11.95 -4.69 13.45
N ARG A 38 11.32 -4.11 14.47
CA ARG A 38 10.76 -4.88 15.59
C ARG A 38 9.67 -5.84 15.14
N ALA A 39 8.81 -5.41 14.22
CA ALA A 39 7.77 -6.25 13.64
C ALA A 39 8.38 -7.42 12.87
N TYR A 40 9.39 -7.17 12.04
CA TYR A 40 10.12 -8.17 11.28
C TYR A 40 10.81 -9.19 12.20
N ASP A 41 11.53 -8.72 13.22
CA ASP A 41 12.21 -9.57 14.21
C ASP A 41 11.23 -10.42 15.02
N ALA A 42 9.99 -9.95 15.21
CA ALA A 42 8.90 -10.71 15.82
C ALA A 42 8.27 -11.75 14.88
N GLY A 43 8.70 -11.79 13.61
CA GLY A 43 8.22 -12.74 12.59
C GLY A 43 6.99 -12.24 11.84
N ILE A 44 6.68 -10.94 11.87
CA ILE A 44 5.65 -10.33 10.99
C ILE A 44 6.29 -10.10 9.63
N ASP A 45 5.73 -10.74 8.60
CA ASP A 45 6.19 -10.62 7.23
C ASP A 45 5.21 -9.88 6.31
N PHE A 46 4.04 -9.51 6.82
CA PHE A 46 2.96 -8.87 6.07
C PHE A 46 2.84 -7.38 6.44
N TYR A 47 3.04 -6.49 5.47
CA TYR A 47 3.03 -5.03 5.64
C TYR A 47 2.03 -4.39 4.68
N ASP A 48 1.21 -3.48 5.20
CA ASP A 48 0.13 -2.85 4.45
C ASP A 48 0.33 -1.33 4.34
N ALA A 49 0.46 -0.85 3.12
CA ALA A 49 0.56 0.56 2.75
C ALA A 49 -0.62 1.00 1.89
N ALA A 50 -0.62 2.21 1.39
CA ALA A 50 -1.52 2.70 0.36
C ALA A 50 -0.95 3.92 -0.36
N GLU A 51 -1.35 4.12 -1.61
CA GLU A 51 -0.98 5.26 -2.44
C GLU A 51 -1.21 6.61 -1.74
N MET A 52 -2.37 6.76 -1.07
CA MET A 52 -2.73 8.03 -0.43
C MET A 52 -2.10 8.27 0.94
N TYR A 53 -1.44 7.27 1.54
CA TYR A 53 -0.85 7.44 2.86
C TYR A 53 0.37 8.37 2.86
N PRO A 54 0.61 9.11 3.97
CA PRO A 54 0.04 8.98 5.31
C PRO A 54 -1.31 9.67 5.50
N VAL A 55 -1.94 9.39 6.66
CA VAL A 55 -3.19 10.01 7.10
C VAL A 55 -2.88 11.11 8.16
N PRO A 56 -3.52 12.29 8.10
CA PRO A 56 -4.49 12.73 7.08
C PRO A 56 -3.84 12.93 5.70
N PRO A 57 -4.55 12.56 4.62
CA PRO A 57 -3.98 12.67 3.28
C PRO A 57 -3.89 14.12 2.82
N SER A 58 -2.81 14.47 2.14
CA SER A 58 -2.64 15.79 1.50
C SER A 58 -1.87 15.64 0.18
N ALA A 59 -1.96 16.66 -0.67
CA ALA A 59 -1.25 16.68 -1.95
C ALA A 59 0.28 16.69 -1.80
N GLU A 60 0.78 17.19 -0.67
CA GLU A 60 2.22 17.27 -0.37
C GLU A 60 2.78 15.96 0.20
N LEU A 61 1.92 15.14 0.80
CA LEU A 61 2.34 13.99 1.59
C LEU A 61 1.94 12.64 1.00
N PHE A 62 0.97 12.59 0.06
CA PHE A 62 0.56 11.30 -0.50
C PHE A 62 1.75 10.54 -1.10
N GLY A 63 1.76 9.22 -0.92
CA GLY A 63 2.85 8.37 -1.36
C GLY A 63 4.05 8.32 -0.42
N ARG A 64 4.16 9.24 0.55
CA ARG A 64 5.31 9.30 1.47
C ARG A 64 5.49 8.05 2.31
N THR A 65 4.39 7.43 2.71
CA THR A 65 4.45 6.15 3.44
C THR A 65 5.07 5.06 2.58
N GLU A 66 4.67 4.94 1.30
CA GLU A 66 5.28 3.98 0.39
C GLU A 66 6.77 4.27 0.16
N GLU A 67 7.19 5.53 0.10
CA GLU A 67 8.60 5.91 0.00
C GLU A 67 9.41 5.47 1.23
N ILE A 68 8.86 5.66 2.44
CA ILE A 68 9.49 5.21 3.70
C ILE A 68 9.61 3.69 3.72
N VAL A 69 8.51 2.98 3.42
CA VAL A 69 8.50 1.52 3.33
C VAL A 69 9.50 1.04 2.26
N GLY A 70 9.54 1.70 1.10
CA GLY A 70 10.46 1.36 0.02
C GLY A 70 11.93 1.46 0.41
N ARG A 71 12.31 2.52 1.14
CA ARG A 71 13.68 2.64 1.66
C ARG A 71 14.00 1.57 2.70
N TRP A 72 13.04 1.23 3.56
CA TRP A 72 13.19 0.15 4.53
C TRP A 72 13.31 -1.22 3.84
N LEU A 73 12.54 -1.49 2.79
CA LEU A 73 12.61 -2.74 2.01
C LEU A 73 14.03 -3.04 1.50
N LYS A 74 14.83 -2.01 1.18
CA LYS A 74 16.23 -2.18 0.75
C LYS A 74 17.13 -2.77 1.85
N THR A 75 16.69 -2.77 3.09
CA THR A 75 17.46 -3.29 4.24
C THR A 75 17.13 -4.77 4.53
N LYS A 76 16.18 -5.35 3.82
CA LYS A 76 15.69 -6.73 4.03
C LYS A 76 15.74 -7.54 2.73
N PRO A 77 15.84 -8.88 2.82
CA PRO A 77 15.57 -9.74 1.66
C PRO A 77 14.13 -9.55 1.20
N ARG A 78 13.91 -9.08 -0.04
CA ARG A 78 12.55 -8.76 -0.55
C ARG A 78 11.60 -9.95 -0.49
N GLU A 79 12.12 -11.14 -0.75
CA GLU A 79 11.37 -12.40 -0.77
C GLU A 79 10.91 -12.85 0.63
N SER A 80 11.44 -12.23 1.69
CA SER A 80 11.01 -12.52 3.07
C SER A 80 9.78 -11.71 3.50
N LEU A 81 9.27 -10.83 2.63
CA LEU A 81 8.23 -9.87 2.94
C LEU A 81 7.05 -10.00 1.97
N ILE A 82 5.85 -9.84 2.49
CA ILE A 82 4.60 -9.70 1.73
C ILE A 82 4.16 -8.24 1.84
N ILE A 83 4.18 -7.53 0.72
CA ILE A 83 3.84 -6.12 0.66
C ILE A 83 2.48 -5.94 -0.01
N ALA A 84 1.56 -5.38 0.76
CA ALA A 84 0.28 -4.92 0.27
C ALA A 84 0.30 -3.40 0.08
N THR A 85 -0.31 -2.94 -1.00
CA THR A 85 -0.67 -1.52 -1.16
C THR A 85 -1.99 -1.38 -1.90
N LYS A 86 -2.48 -0.13 -2.03
CA LYS A 86 -3.84 0.13 -2.49
C LYS A 86 -3.88 1.31 -3.43
N ILE A 87 -4.64 1.16 -4.52
CA ILE A 87 -5.04 2.30 -5.34
C ILE A 87 -6.19 3.06 -4.67
N THR A 88 -6.10 4.38 -4.67
CA THR A 88 -7.14 5.28 -4.18
C THR A 88 -8.26 5.41 -5.23
N GLY A 89 -9.46 5.02 -4.84
CA GLY A 89 -10.67 5.21 -5.66
C GLY A 89 -11.33 6.58 -5.46
N PRO A 90 -12.51 6.83 -6.09
CA PRO A 90 -13.29 8.04 -5.90
C PRO A 90 -13.74 8.20 -4.44
N ALA A 91 -13.71 9.42 -3.92
CA ALA A 91 -13.99 9.69 -2.51
C ALA A 91 -15.48 9.81 -2.14
N HIS A 92 -16.36 9.60 -3.07
CA HIS A 92 -17.81 9.62 -2.86
C HIS A 92 -18.32 10.88 -2.11
N GLY A 93 -17.65 12.03 -2.31
CA GLY A 93 -18.08 13.35 -1.82
C GLY A 93 -17.61 13.73 -0.40
N TRP A 94 -16.90 12.86 0.34
CA TRP A 94 -16.44 13.19 1.70
C TRP A 94 -15.07 13.88 1.74
N PHE A 95 -14.24 13.74 0.70
CA PHE A 95 -13.02 14.52 0.47
C PHE A 95 -12.57 14.37 -1.00
N VAL A 96 -11.64 15.21 -1.45
CA VAL A 96 -11.02 15.07 -2.76
C VAL A 96 -9.69 14.32 -2.57
N PRO A 97 -9.53 13.13 -3.19
CA PRO A 97 -8.27 12.40 -3.09
C PRO A 97 -7.12 13.22 -3.69
N PRO A 98 -6.01 13.40 -2.96
CA PRO A 98 -4.89 14.22 -3.44
C PRO A 98 -4.02 13.52 -4.49
N VAL A 99 -4.36 12.29 -4.86
CA VAL A 99 -3.57 11.43 -5.76
C VAL A 99 -3.86 11.75 -7.23
N ARG A 100 -2.89 11.56 -8.09
CA ARG A 100 -3.02 11.64 -9.56
C ARG A 100 -3.81 12.87 -10.04
N HIS A 101 -3.61 14.04 -9.40
CA HIS A 101 -4.35 15.30 -9.69
C HIS A 101 -5.89 15.14 -9.63
N GLY A 102 -6.40 14.29 -8.73
CA GLY A 102 -7.84 14.02 -8.57
C GLY A 102 -8.41 12.96 -9.53
N HIS A 103 -7.60 12.36 -10.40
CA HIS A 103 -8.01 11.26 -11.28
C HIS A 103 -8.05 9.94 -10.50
N SER A 104 -9.11 9.71 -9.76
CA SER A 104 -9.27 8.59 -8.84
C SER A 104 -10.20 7.48 -9.32
N ALA A 105 -10.70 7.53 -10.56
CA ALA A 105 -11.47 6.44 -11.15
C ALA A 105 -10.67 5.12 -11.13
N LEU A 106 -11.37 4.00 -10.94
CA LEU A 106 -10.75 2.67 -10.99
C LEU A 106 -10.88 2.07 -12.40
N ASP A 107 -10.41 2.82 -13.39
CA ASP A 107 -10.27 2.32 -14.76
C ASP A 107 -8.86 1.78 -15.01
N ARG A 108 -8.70 1.02 -16.11
CA ARG A 108 -7.42 0.41 -16.49
C ARG A 108 -6.27 1.42 -16.50
N VAL A 109 -6.47 2.62 -17.03
CA VAL A 109 -5.40 3.62 -17.18
C VAL A 109 -4.94 4.09 -15.80
N GLN A 110 -5.89 4.38 -14.90
CA GLN A 110 -5.58 4.85 -13.55
C GLN A 110 -4.97 3.73 -12.70
N ILE A 111 -5.46 2.50 -12.83
CA ILE A 111 -4.90 1.33 -12.13
C ILE A 111 -3.44 1.13 -12.54
N MET A 112 -3.13 1.07 -13.84
CA MET A 112 -1.76 0.88 -14.32
C MET A 112 -0.82 1.99 -13.86
N ARG A 113 -1.24 3.26 -13.94
CA ARG A 113 -0.46 4.39 -13.43
C ARG A 113 -0.19 4.28 -11.94
N ALA A 114 -1.22 3.97 -11.16
CA ALA A 114 -1.09 3.86 -9.72
C ALA A 114 -0.14 2.71 -9.32
N VAL A 115 -0.22 1.56 -10.00
CA VAL A 115 0.72 0.44 -9.78
C VAL A 115 2.16 0.86 -10.07
N GLU A 116 2.41 1.47 -11.23
CA GLU A 116 3.76 1.93 -11.62
C GLU A 116 4.31 2.96 -10.63
N ASP A 117 3.47 3.90 -10.18
CA ASP A 117 3.84 4.90 -9.20
C ASP A 117 4.14 4.27 -7.84
N SER A 118 3.33 3.31 -7.38
CA SER A 118 3.56 2.56 -6.14
C SER A 118 4.85 1.73 -6.20
N LEU A 119 5.11 1.03 -7.30
CA LEU A 119 6.36 0.29 -7.51
C LEU A 119 7.59 1.21 -7.42
N ARG A 120 7.53 2.41 -8.01
CA ARG A 120 8.61 3.40 -7.91
C ARG A 120 8.84 3.87 -6.49
N ARG A 121 7.75 4.21 -5.74
CA ARG A 121 7.85 4.65 -4.34
C ARG A 121 8.32 3.54 -3.42
N LEU A 122 7.81 2.32 -3.59
CA LEU A 122 8.22 1.13 -2.84
C LEU A 122 9.61 0.60 -3.25
N GLN A 123 10.18 1.09 -4.36
CA GLN A 123 11.49 0.70 -4.87
C GLN A 123 11.64 -0.81 -5.07
N THR A 124 10.60 -1.45 -5.56
CA THR A 124 10.52 -2.89 -5.84
C THR A 124 9.89 -3.11 -7.23
N ASP A 125 10.11 -4.27 -7.81
CA ASP A 125 9.60 -4.64 -9.13
C ASP A 125 8.31 -5.46 -9.08
N TYR A 126 7.85 -5.81 -7.88
CA TYR A 126 6.57 -6.48 -7.68
C TYR A 126 5.89 -6.10 -6.36
N ILE A 127 4.56 -6.21 -6.36
CA ILE A 127 3.67 -6.08 -5.20
C ILE A 127 2.98 -7.42 -4.99
N ASP A 128 2.94 -7.90 -3.75
CA ASP A 128 2.37 -9.21 -3.45
C ASP A 128 0.84 -9.18 -3.37
N LEU A 129 0.26 -8.07 -2.90
CA LEU A 129 -1.18 -7.85 -2.81
C LEU A 129 -1.51 -6.42 -3.22
N TYR A 130 -2.23 -6.26 -4.33
CA TYR A 130 -2.73 -4.96 -4.76
C TYR A 130 -4.23 -4.87 -4.58
N GLN A 131 -4.71 -3.79 -3.94
CA GLN A 131 -6.09 -3.66 -3.50
C GLN A 131 -6.72 -2.36 -4.03
N THR A 132 -8.02 -2.36 -4.24
CA THR A 132 -8.78 -1.11 -4.29
C THR A 132 -9.02 -0.63 -2.86
N HIS A 133 -8.70 0.63 -2.53
CA HIS A 133 -8.84 1.17 -1.18
C HIS A 133 -10.31 1.20 -0.73
N TRP A 134 -11.19 1.46 -1.68
CA TRP A 134 -12.65 1.34 -1.59
C TRP A 134 -13.22 1.16 -3.00
N PRO A 135 -14.48 0.70 -3.12
CA PRO A 135 -15.08 0.47 -4.43
C PRO A 135 -15.31 1.77 -5.20
N ASP A 136 -15.26 1.69 -6.52
CA ASP A 136 -15.76 2.71 -7.43
C ASP A 136 -17.15 2.28 -7.92
N HIS A 137 -18.20 2.96 -7.46
CA HIS A 137 -19.58 2.63 -7.84
C HIS A 137 -19.91 3.04 -9.28
N GLY A 138 -19.03 3.79 -9.94
CA GLY A 138 -19.14 4.14 -11.36
C GLY A 138 -18.46 3.15 -12.31
N ALA A 139 -17.61 2.25 -11.77
CA ALA A 139 -16.90 1.25 -12.55
C ALA A 139 -17.57 -0.13 -12.45
N ARG A 140 -17.49 -0.92 -13.53
CA ARG A 140 -17.87 -2.32 -13.47
C ARG A 140 -16.73 -3.15 -12.86
N TYR A 141 -17.06 -4.19 -12.12
CA TYR A 141 -16.04 -5.04 -11.49
C TYR A 141 -15.09 -5.68 -12.51
N GLU A 142 -15.59 -6.04 -13.69
CA GLU A 142 -14.79 -6.61 -14.76
C GLU A 142 -13.72 -5.63 -15.25
N ASP A 143 -14.05 -4.35 -15.35
CA ASP A 143 -13.11 -3.30 -15.78
C ASP A 143 -12.02 -3.03 -14.72
N VAL A 144 -12.29 -3.36 -13.45
CA VAL A 144 -11.37 -3.19 -12.33
C VAL A 144 -10.48 -4.43 -12.13
N LEU A 145 -11.05 -5.64 -12.28
CA LEU A 145 -10.36 -6.91 -11.99
C LEU A 145 -9.59 -7.48 -13.19
N GLU A 146 -9.91 -7.05 -14.40
CA GLU A 146 -9.25 -7.47 -15.65
C GLU A 146 -8.66 -6.24 -16.39
N PRO A 147 -7.78 -5.48 -15.75
CA PRO A 147 -7.25 -4.25 -16.32
C PRO A 147 -6.26 -4.46 -17.48
#